data_8c26ad0c6ab60d72c63ff0d848bffc12
#
_entry.id   8c26ad0c6ab60d72c63ff0d848bffc12
#
_cell.length_a   1.000
_cell.length_b   1.000
_cell.length_c   1.000
_cell.angle_alpha   90.00
_cell.angle_beta   90.00
_cell.angle_gamma   90.00
#
_symmetry.space_group_name_H-M   'P 1'
#
loop_
_entity.id
_entity.type
_entity.pdbx_description
1 polymer ?
#
loop_
_entity_poly.entity_id
_entity_poly.type
_entity_poly.pdbx_seq_one_letter_code
_entity_poly.pdbx_strand_id
1 'polypeptide(L)'
;YIGKKSLIYNLKKKLGKKEKALYEGKGRPPTFKRVLKESDWKTYYGSHAFIKDANDDDLERKILQIAYNKKELTYLECKYQFVLEVLENKLYLNDNILGKFYDKDFR
;
A
#
# COMPACT_ATOMS: atom_id res chain seq x y z
N TYR A 1 14.34 -4.72 1.70
CA TYR A 1 13.26 -3.80 2.06
C TYR A 1 11.95 -4.55 2.28
N ILE A 2 11.30 -4.29 3.38
CA ILE A 2 9.98 -4.83 3.71
C ILE A 2 8.98 -3.68 3.70
N GLY A 3 7.94 -3.81 2.88
CA GLY A 3 6.92 -2.79 2.74
C GLY A 3 5.56 -3.39 2.45
N LYS A 4 4.55 -2.55 2.37
CA LYS A 4 3.18 -2.94 2.03
C LYS A 4 2.73 -2.28 0.74
N LYS A 5 1.75 -2.89 0.08
CA LYS A 5 1.09 -2.33 -1.10
C LYS A 5 -0.36 -2.81 -1.15
N SER A 6 -1.27 -1.88 -1.33
CA SER A 6 -2.67 -2.22 -1.60
C SER A 6 -2.80 -2.77 -3.02
N LEU A 7 -3.49 -3.90 -3.17
CA LEU A 7 -3.74 -4.50 -4.49
C LEU A 7 -4.89 -3.80 -5.19
N ILE A 8 -5.93 -3.48 -4.43
CA ILE A 8 -7.17 -2.85 -4.91
C ILE A 8 -7.53 -1.74 -3.93
N TYR A 9 -7.99 -0.62 -4.43
CA TYR A 9 -8.52 0.43 -3.59
C TYR A 9 -9.84 0.97 -4.11
N ASN A 10 -10.62 1.55 -3.18
CA ASN A 10 -11.90 2.18 -3.47
C ASN A 10 -11.67 3.65 -3.80
N LEU A 11 -12.11 4.05 -4.98
CA LEU A 11 -12.14 5.45 -5.40
C LEU A 11 -13.56 5.97 -5.34
N LYS A 12 -13.71 7.25 -4.97
CA LYS A 12 -14.98 7.96 -5.13
C LYS A 12 -15.00 8.58 -6.52
N LYS A 13 -15.99 8.24 -7.31
CA LYS A 13 -16.21 8.82 -8.63
C LYS A 13 -17.49 9.63 -8.64
N LYS A 14 -17.43 10.87 -9.13
CA LYS A 14 -18.61 11.73 -9.24
C LYS A 14 -19.62 11.13 -10.22
N LEU A 15 -20.89 11.06 -9.79
CA LEU A 15 -21.96 10.57 -10.64
C LEU A 15 -22.31 11.59 -11.72
N GLY A 16 -22.40 11.14 -12.96
CA GLY A 16 -22.89 11.94 -14.07
C GLY A 16 -24.42 12.09 -14.05
N LYS A 17 -24.96 12.97 -14.90
CA LYS A 17 -26.40 13.22 -14.98
C LYS A 17 -27.20 11.96 -15.31
N LYS A 18 -26.70 11.12 -16.22
CA LYS A 18 -27.36 9.85 -16.60
C LYS A 18 -27.41 8.87 -15.45
N GLU A 19 -26.33 8.76 -14.69
CA GLU A 19 -26.25 7.86 -13.52
C GLU A 19 -27.20 8.32 -12.41
N LYS A 20 -27.31 9.63 -12.18
CA LYS A 20 -28.26 10.21 -11.21
C LYS A 20 -29.71 9.96 -11.63
N ALA A 21 -30.00 10.06 -12.93
CA ALA A 21 -31.35 9.81 -13.47
C ALA A 21 -31.78 8.35 -13.35
N LEU A 22 -30.82 7.42 -13.36
CA LEU A 22 -31.09 5.97 -13.19
C LEU A 22 -31.19 5.53 -11.74
N TYR A 23 -30.98 6.44 -10.79
CA TYR A 23 -31.03 6.11 -9.37
C TYR A 23 -32.45 5.76 -8.92
N GLU A 24 -32.64 4.56 -8.43
CA GLU A 24 -33.94 4.03 -8.00
C GLU A 24 -34.18 4.10 -6.48
N GLY A 25 -33.19 4.55 -5.71
CA GLY A 25 -33.31 4.69 -4.26
C GLY A 25 -34.21 5.84 -3.85
N LYS A 26 -34.58 5.87 -2.57
CA LYS A 26 -35.35 6.97 -1.97
C LYS A 26 -34.47 8.19 -1.73
N GLY A 27 -35.01 9.40 -1.99
CA GLY A 27 -34.32 10.65 -1.74
C GLY A 27 -33.44 11.09 -2.91
N ARG A 28 -32.51 11.98 -2.65
CA ARG A 28 -31.58 12.49 -3.67
C ARG A 28 -30.59 11.42 -4.11
N PRO A 29 -30.27 11.35 -5.41
CA PRO A 29 -29.18 10.51 -5.87
C PRO A 29 -27.86 10.87 -5.14
N PRO A 30 -27.01 9.91 -4.82
CA PRO A 30 -25.71 10.22 -4.24
C PRO A 30 -24.85 11.04 -5.21
N THR A 31 -23.97 11.88 -4.68
CA THR A 31 -23.07 12.69 -5.51
C THR A 31 -21.91 11.86 -6.03
N PHE A 32 -21.49 10.84 -5.28
CA PHE A 32 -20.34 9.99 -5.59
C PHE A 32 -20.72 8.52 -5.49
N LYS A 33 -20.07 7.70 -6.31
CA LYS A 33 -20.12 6.24 -6.18
C LYS A 33 -18.74 5.70 -5.88
N ARG A 34 -18.68 4.53 -5.24
CA ARG A 34 -17.42 3.81 -5.03
C ARG A 34 -17.08 2.99 -6.25
N VAL A 35 -15.85 3.11 -6.72
CA VAL A 35 -15.31 2.31 -7.82
C VAL A 35 -14.07 1.58 -7.31
N LEU A 36 -14.01 0.28 -7.58
CA LEU A 36 -12.83 -0.52 -7.29
C LEU A 36 -11.81 -0.31 -8.41
N LYS A 37 -10.56 -0.04 -8.02
CA LYS A 37 -9.46 0.10 -8.96
C LYS A 37 -8.29 -0.74 -8.51
N GLU A 38 -7.74 -1.53 -9.45
CA GLU A 38 -6.49 -2.23 -9.22
C GLU A 38 -5.34 -1.23 -9.14
N SER A 39 -4.44 -1.42 -8.18
CA SER A 39 -3.25 -0.60 -8.03
C SER A 39 -2.15 -1.03 -9.01
N ASP A 40 -1.01 -0.35 -8.97
CA ASP A 40 0.19 -0.68 -9.75
C ASP A 40 1.06 -1.76 -9.07
N TRP A 41 0.47 -2.59 -8.21
CA TRP A 41 1.22 -3.57 -7.42
C TRP A 41 2.08 -4.53 -8.26
N LYS A 42 1.66 -4.81 -9.50
CA LYS A 42 2.39 -5.73 -10.39
C LYS A 42 3.77 -5.19 -10.81
N THR A 43 3.93 -3.87 -10.80
CA THR A 43 5.17 -3.19 -11.18
C THR A 43 5.84 -2.45 -10.02
N TYR A 44 5.24 -2.50 -8.83
CA TYR A 44 5.71 -1.78 -7.66
C TYR A 44 6.79 -2.57 -6.91
N TYR A 45 7.93 -1.94 -6.68
CA TYR A 45 9.08 -2.54 -5.96
C TYR A 45 9.31 -1.98 -4.56
N GLY A 46 8.61 -0.93 -4.19
CA GLY A 46 8.76 -0.28 -2.90
C GLY A 46 8.85 1.24 -3.04
N SER A 47 8.73 1.94 -1.92
CA SER A 47 8.73 3.41 -1.88
C SER A 47 10.09 4.03 -1.53
N HIS A 48 11.08 3.22 -1.15
CA HIS A 48 12.40 3.72 -0.79
C HIS A 48 13.11 4.35 -2.00
N ALA A 49 13.75 5.50 -1.80
CA ALA A 49 14.39 6.25 -2.88
C ALA A 49 15.46 5.43 -3.62
N PHE A 50 16.26 4.63 -2.91
CA PHE A 50 17.27 3.77 -3.51
C PHE A 50 16.66 2.76 -4.48
N ILE A 51 15.50 2.20 -4.14
CA ILE A 51 14.79 1.22 -4.98
C ILE A 51 14.26 1.90 -6.24
N LYS A 52 13.74 3.12 -6.12
CA LYS A 52 13.20 3.88 -7.25
C LYS A 52 14.26 4.22 -8.29
N ASP A 53 15.49 4.45 -7.85
CA ASP A 53 16.62 4.81 -8.72
C ASP A 53 17.36 3.59 -9.27
N ALA A 54 17.10 2.38 -8.77
CA ALA A 54 17.73 1.16 -9.24
C ALA A 54 17.12 0.65 -10.55
N ASN A 55 17.92 -0.07 -11.35
CA ASN A 55 17.41 -0.76 -12.53
C ASN A 55 16.52 -1.94 -12.12
N ASP A 56 15.43 -2.15 -12.85
CA ASP A 56 14.51 -3.27 -12.60
C ASP A 56 15.22 -4.64 -12.66
N ASP A 57 16.23 -4.76 -13.51
CA ASP A 57 17.02 -6.01 -13.64
C ASP A 57 17.80 -6.37 -12.37
N ASP A 58 18.11 -5.37 -11.54
CA ASP A 58 18.82 -5.54 -10.27
C ASP A 58 17.88 -5.77 -9.08
N LEU A 59 16.57 -5.76 -9.32
CA LEU A 59 15.55 -5.88 -8.29
C LEU A 59 14.78 -7.17 -8.41
N GLU A 60 14.52 -7.80 -7.26
CA GLU A 60 13.65 -8.94 -7.14
C GLU A 60 12.52 -8.63 -6.16
N ARG A 61 11.31 -9.08 -6.48
CA ARG A 61 10.13 -8.90 -5.63
C ARG A 61 9.61 -10.23 -5.15
N LYS A 62 9.16 -10.23 -3.91
CA LYS A 62 8.53 -11.40 -3.32
C LYS A 62 7.34 -10.96 -2.48
N ILE A 63 6.20 -11.59 -2.68
CA ILE A 63 5.04 -11.43 -1.82
C ILE A 63 5.20 -12.35 -0.63
N LEU A 64 5.29 -11.77 0.57
CA LEU A 64 5.42 -12.53 1.81
C LEU A 64 4.07 -13.01 2.31
N GLN A 65 3.05 -12.17 2.25
CA GLN A 65 1.72 -12.50 2.71
C GLN A 65 0.69 -11.56 2.13
N ILE A 66 -0.52 -12.07 1.90
CA ILE A 66 -1.67 -11.28 1.43
C ILE A 66 -2.55 -10.96 2.64
N ALA A 67 -2.97 -9.69 2.74
CA ALA A 67 -3.90 -9.21 3.75
C ALA A 67 -5.26 -8.91 3.12
N TYR A 68 -6.32 -9.03 3.90
CA TYR A 68 -7.70 -8.86 3.41
C TYR A 68 -8.34 -7.52 3.80
N ASN A 69 -7.64 -6.71 4.58
CA ASN A 69 -8.06 -5.34 4.91
C ASN A 69 -6.85 -4.48 5.25
N LYS A 70 -7.07 -3.15 5.32
CA LYS A 70 -5.97 -2.20 5.57
C LYS A 70 -5.33 -2.36 6.94
N LYS A 71 -6.10 -2.69 7.97
CA LYS A 71 -5.59 -2.90 9.32
C LYS A 71 -4.65 -4.10 9.37
N GLU A 72 -5.08 -5.21 8.79
CA GLU A 72 -4.27 -6.42 8.69
C GLU A 72 -3.00 -6.17 7.88
N LEU A 73 -3.10 -5.45 6.78
CA LEU A 73 -1.96 -5.10 5.94
C LEU A 73 -0.90 -4.32 6.73
N THR A 74 -1.32 -3.30 7.48
CA THR A 74 -0.41 -2.50 8.32
C THR A 74 0.17 -3.34 9.46
N TYR A 75 -0.65 -4.16 10.09
CA TYR A 75 -0.22 -5.07 11.15
C TYR A 75 0.86 -6.04 10.66
N LEU A 76 0.62 -6.68 9.52
CA LEU A 76 1.57 -7.64 8.94
C LEU A 76 2.86 -6.98 8.50
N GLU A 77 2.80 -5.79 7.93
CA GLU A 77 4.00 -5.03 7.59
C GLU A 77 4.87 -4.81 8.83
N CYS A 78 4.29 -4.29 9.89
CA CYS A 78 4.99 -4.05 11.14
C CYS A 78 5.53 -5.35 11.76
N LYS A 79 4.72 -6.40 11.74
CA LYS A 79 5.12 -7.71 12.27
C LYS A 79 6.36 -8.25 11.56
N TYR A 80 6.38 -8.24 10.23
CA TYR A 80 7.53 -8.70 9.46
C TYR A 80 8.74 -7.81 9.68
N GLN A 81 8.54 -6.50 9.76
CA GLN A 81 9.63 -5.56 10.02
C GLN A 81 10.28 -5.79 11.38
N PHE A 82 9.49 -6.08 12.42
CA PHE A 82 10.01 -6.39 13.75
C PHE A 82 10.67 -7.78 13.83
N VAL A 83 10.02 -8.78 13.28
CA VAL A 83 10.52 -10.17 13.31
C VAL A 83 11.83 -10.31 12.54
N LEU A 84 11.94 -9.66 11.40
CA LEU A 84 13.15 -9.68 10.58
C LEU A 84 14.20 -8.66 11.00
N GLU A 85 13.92 -7.88 12.03
CA GLU A 85 14.85 -6.90 12.60
C GLU A 85 15.40 -5.92 11.56
N VAL A 86 14.51 -5.36 10.74
CA VAL A 86 14.91 -4.52 9.59
C VAL A 86 15.64 -3.24 9.99
N LEU A 87 15.43 -2.72 11.21
CA LEU A 87 16.10 -1.52 11.68
C LEU A 87 17.50 -1.82 12.25
N GLU A 88 17.70 -2.99 12.85
CA GLU A 88 18.98 -3.40 13.42
C GLU A 88 19.91 -3.97 12.35
N ASN A 89 19.37 -4.52 11.28
CA ASN A 89 20.14 -5.18 10.23
C ASN A 89 20.49 -4.23 9.09
N LYS A 90 21.78 -3.96 8.90
CA LYS A 90 22.29 -3.05 7.86
C LYS A 90 22.00 -3.50 6.43
N LEU A 91 21.63 -4.77 6.22
CA LEU A 91 21.28 -5.28 4.90
C LEU A 91 19.91 -4.81 4.43
N TYR A 92 19.06 -4.33 5.33
CA TYR A 92 17.75 -3.78 4.99
C TYR A 92 17.83 -2.28 4.71
N LEU A 93 17.07 -1.83 3.71
CA LEU A 93 16.96 -0.41 3.35
C LEU A 93 15.90 0.34 4.15
N ASN A 94 15.17 -0.35 5.01
CA ASN A 94 14.14 0.27 5.83
C ASN A 94 14.72 1.34 6.76
N ASP A 95 14.17 2.55 6.69
CA ASP A 95 14.63 3.68 7.52
C ASP A 95 13.89 3.77 8.84
N ASN A 96 12.65 3.31 8.87
CA ASN A 96 11.79 3.42 10.04
C ASN A 96 10.69 2.36 10.05
N ILE A 97 10.06 2.19 11.22
CA ILE A 97 8.81 1.45 11.39
C ILE A 97 7.79 2.42 11.94
N LEU A 98 6.67 2.61 11.22
CA LEU A 98 5.56 3.51 11.56
C LEU A 98 5.94 4.99 11.76
N GLY A 99 7.11 5.42 11.29
CA GLY A 99 7.59 6.76 11.56
C GLY A 99 7.90 7.05 13.03
N LYS A 100 8.05 5.99 13.86
CA LYS A 100 8.31 6.09 15.31
C LYS A 100 9.67 5.53 15.70
N PHE A 101 10.08 4.45 15.05
CA PHE A 101 11.35 3.78 15.31
C PHE A 101 12.23 3.96 14.09
N TYR A 102 13.44 4.43 14.27
CA TYR A 102 14.35 4.74 13.17
C TYR A 102 15.62 3.88 13.27
N ASP A 103 16.15 3.51 12.09
CA ASP A 103 17.34 2.68 11.96
C ASP A 103 18.55 3.28 12.68
N LYS A 104 18.72 4.59 12.61
CA LYS A 104 19.83 5.31 13.26
C LYS A 104 19.91 5.11 14.78
N ASP A 105 18.80 4.75 15.40
CA ASP A 105 18.72 4.54 16.85
C ASP A 105 19.11 3.10 17.26
N PHE A 106 19.21 2.18 16.29
CA PHE A 106 19.41 0.75 16.54
C PHE A 106 20.59 0.12 15.81
N ARG A 107 21.24 0.87 14.95
CA ARG A 107 22.41 0.39 14.19
C ARG A 107 23.71 0.94 14.73
#